data_65d10b8cc0ae79aec65ea389567da7f5
#
_entry.id   65d10b8cc0ae79aec65ea389567da7f5
#
_cell.length_a   1.000
_cell.length_b   1.000
_cell.length_c   1.000
_cell.angle_alpha   90.00
_cell.angle_beta   90.00
_cell.angle_gamma   90.00
#
_symmetry.space_group_name_H-M   'P 1'
#
loop_
_entity.id
_entity.type
_entity.pdbx_description
1 polymer ?
#
loop_
_entity_poly.entity_id
_entity_poly.type
_entity_poly.pdbx_seq_one_letter_code
_entity_poly.pdbx_strand_id
1 'polypeptide(L)'
;MNRLLALAALSLFLGLDASHAQTSLHKQRVDEQIDETSCASANWLSRTAQLAESTQSDIREAVSSAIEICGDSARLSGNYVIAMKWWRRAADRGNPSAQMKLAYFLGEGRGGTPTDYTQAYKWYDIAASIVGAKIDRLPVAASHNAEKDNSDQLWYRDQVAKHMTPEQIAEAQRLAREWKPER
;
A
#
# COMPACT_ATOMS: atom_id res chain seq x y z
N MET A 1 16.26 17.51 -28.08
CA MET A 1 17.67 17.12 -28.33
C MET A 1 18.63 17.50 -27.19
N ASN A 2 18.39 18.53 -26.38
CA ASN A 2 19.41 19.05 -25.41
C ASN A 2 19.52 18.34 -24.05
N ARG A 3 18.58 17.42 -23.67
CA ARG A 3 18.65 16.72 -22.36
C ARG A 3 19.55 15.49 -22.37
N LEU A 4 19.71 14.82 -23.50
CA LEU A 4 20.58 13.65 -23.64
C LEU A 4 22.07 14.02 -23.65
N LEU A 5 22.43 15.18 -24.19
CA LEU A 5 23.81 15.66 -24.20
C LEU A 5 24.30 16.15 -22.83
N ALA A 6 23.39 16.67 -21.99
CA ALA A 6 23.73 17.10 -20.63
C ALA A 6 24.00 15.90 -19.69
N LEU A 7 23.31 14.78 -19.87
CA LEU A 7 23.51 13.56 -19.06
C LEU A 7 24.82 12.83 -19.47
N ALA A 8 25.17 12.85 -20.73
CA ALA A 8 26.44 12.27 -21.22
C ALA A 8 27.67 13.06 -20.72
N ALA A 9 27.55 14.37 -20.57
CA ALA A 9 28.63 15.20 -20.04
C ALA A 9 28.86 15.01 -18.53
N LEU A 10 27.78 14.72 -17.77
CA LEU A 10 27.87 14.50 -16.33
C LEU A 10 28.47 13.11 -15.98
N SER A 11 28.23 12.10 -16.81
CA SER A 11 28.77 10.75 -16.62
C SER A 11 30.28 10.66 -16.86
N LEU A 12 30.80 11.47 -17.78
CA LEU A 12 32.25 11.57 -18.03
C LEU A 12 33.01 12.22 -16.85
N PHE A 13 32.33 13.06 -16.06
CA PHE A 13 32.95 13.76 -14.93
C PHE A 13 33.01 12.92 -13.65
N LEU A 14 32.13 11.90 -13.52
CA LEU A 14 32.00 11.06 -12.33
C LEU A 14 32.59 9.64 -12.48
N GLY A 15 33.19 9.32 -13.64
CA GLY A 15 33.76 7.98 -13.89
C GLY A 15 32.73 6.85 -13.87
N LEU A 16 31.45 7.18 -13.98
CA LEU A 16 30.35 6.22 -14.05
C LEU A 16 30.14 5.81 -15.50
N ASP A 17 30.14 4.50 -15.73
CA ASP A 17 29.91 3.93 -17.05
C ASP A 17 28.49 4.31 -17.52
N ALA A 18 28.38 5.21 -18.48
CA ALA A 18 27.11 5.75 -18.98
C ALA A 18 26.17 4.65 -19.47
N SER A 19 26.74 3.52 -19.92
CA SER A 19 25.99 2.34 -20.33
C SER A 19 25.26 1.67 -19.17
N HIS A 20 25.89 1.56 -18.01
CA HIS A 20 25.28 0.98 -16.80
C HIS A 20 24.16 1.88 -16.24
N ALA A 21 24.38 3.19 -16.21
CA ALA A 21 23.37 4.14 -15.76
C ALA A 21 22.13 4.14 -16.69
N GLN A 22 22.34 4.12 -18.00
CA GLN A 22 21.23 4.04 -18.98
C GLN A 22 20.49 2.71 -18.92
N THR A 23 21.20 1.59 -18.74
CA THR A 23 20.60 0.26 -18.59
C THR A 23 19.79 0.17 -17.31
N SER A 24 20.29 0.72 -16.20
CA SER A 24 19.57 0.77 -14.93
C SER A 24 18.30 1.62 -15.01
N LEU A 25 18.38 2.81 -15.62
CA LEU A 25 17.21 3.69 -15.81
C LEU A 25 16.19 3.10 -16.79
N HIS A 26 16.66 2.40 -17.83
CA HIS A 26 15.77 1.72 -18.77
C HIS A 26 15.06 0.54 -18.11
N LYS A 27 15.80 -0.29 -17.36
CA LYS A 27 15.23 -1.40 -16.58
C LYS A 27 14.21 -0.89 -15.56
N GLN A 28 14.54 0.14 -14.81
CA GLN A 28 13.65 0.74 -13.83
C GLN A 28 12.36 1.29 -14.47
N ARG A 29 12.46 1.91 -15.65
CA ARG A 29 11.30 2.41 -16.40
C ARG A 29 10.46 1.29 -17.00
N VAL A 30 11.09 0.23 -17.51
CA VAL A 30 10.39 -0.95 -18.04
C VAL A 30 9.72 -1.72 -16.91
N ASP A 31 10.40 -1.95 -15.77
CA ASP A 31 9.83 -2.61 -14.61
C ASP A 31 8.65 -1.80 -14.03
N GLU A 32 8.75 -0.48 -14.00
CA GLU A 32 7.68 0.42 -13.54
C GLU A 32 6.47 0.39 -14.50
N GLN A 33 6.70 0.31 -15.81
CA GLN A 33 5.66 0.32 -16.84
C GLN A 33 4.99 -1.05 -17.03
N ILE A 34 5.73 -2.15 -16.93
CA ILE A 34 5.20 -3.52 -17.01
C ILE A 34 4.33 -3.81 -15.79
N ASP A 35 4.73 -3.38 -14.60
CA ASP A 35 4.02 -3.65 -13.37
C ASP A 35 2.69 -2.87 -13.28
N GLU A 36 2.65 -1.61 -13.71
CA GLU A 36 1.42 -0.82 -13.72
C GLU A 36 0.38 -1.32 -14.74
N THR A 37 0.80 -1.72 -15.94
CA THR A 37 -0.12 -2.12 -17.00
C THR A 37 -0.53 -3.59 -16.93
N SER A 38 0.38 -4.51 -16.58
CA SER A 38 0.09 -5.94 -16.56
C SER A 38 -0.73 -6.36 -15.34
N CYS A 39 -0.48 -5.80 -14.17
CA CYS A 39 -1.25 -6.12 -12.99
C CYS A 39 -2.65 -5.51 -13.04
N ALA A 40 -2.77 -4.25 -13.44
CA ALA A 40 -4.05 -3.58 -13.57
C ALA A 40 -4.96 -4.25 -14.63
N SER A 41 -4.42 -4.66 -15.78
CA SER A 41 -5.22 -5.23 -16.87
C SER A 41 -5.67 -6.67 -16.59
N ALA A 42 -4.82 -7.53 -16.07
CA ALA A 42 -5.15 -8.94 -15.85
C ALA A 42 -6.17 -9.17 -14.72
N ASN A 43 -6.06 -8.45 -13.61
CA ASN A 43 -7.00 -8.56 -12.49
C ASN A 43 -8.28 -7.73 -12.67
N TRP A 44 -8.19 -6.59 -13.36
CA TRP A 44 -9.33 -5.73 -13.62
C TRP A 44 -10.35 -6.40 -14.53
N LEU A 45 -9.94 -6.97 -15.67
CA LEU A 45 -10.82 -7.59 -16.65
C LEU A 45 -11.53 -8.84 -16.13
N SER A 46 -10.89 -9.67 -15.30
CA SER A 46 -11.53 -10.86 -14.75
C SER A 46 -12.61 -10.56 -13.70
N ARG A 47 -12.53 -9.43 -13.00
CA ARG A 47 -13.49 -9.04 -11.95
C ARG A 47 -14.57 -8.09 -12.41
N THR A 48 -14.32 -7.22 -13.39
CA THR A 48 -15.36 -6.34 -13.94
C THR A 48 -16.45 -7.13 -14.66
N ALA A 49 -16.13 -8.31 -15.22
CA ALA A 49 -17.12 -9.21 -15.79
C ALA A 49 -18.09 -9.80 -14.75
N GLN A 50 -17.70 -9.89 -13.48
CA GLN A 50 -18.55 -10.38 -12.38
C GLN A 50 -19.35 -9.29 -11.68
N LEU A 51 -19.10 -8.01 -11.99
CA LEU A 51 -19.67 -6.85 -11.28
C LEU A 51 -20.88 -6.22 -11.97
N ALA A 52 -21.37 -6.79 -13.07
CA ALA A 52 -22.46 -6.22 -13.86
C ALA A 52 -23.78 -6.05 -13.07
N GLU A 53 -23.94 -6.74 -11.93
CA GLU A 53 -25.13 -6.68 -11.05
C GLU A 53 -24.82 -6.14 -9.65
N SER A 54 -23.63 -5.60 -9.41
CA SER A 54 -23.13 -5.24 -8.07
C SER A 54 -23.42 -3.78 -7.73
N THR A 55 -23.54 -3.50 -6.41
CA THR A 55 -23.68 -2.12 -5.93
C THR A 55 -22.38 -1.33 -6.11
N GLN A 56 -22.48 0.01 -6.08
CA GLN A 56 -21.31 0.91 -6.11
C GLN A 56 -20.28 0.59 -4.98
N SER A 57 -20.79 0.10 -3.84
CA SER A 57 -19.95 -0.30 -2.70
C SER A 57 -19.14 -1.55 -3.02
N ASP A 58 -19.80 -2.56 -3.62
CA ASP A 58 -19.17 -3.85 -3.97
C ASP A 58 -18.11 -3.66 -5.06
N ILE A 59 -18.38 -2.80 -6.02
CA ILE A 59 -17.42 -2.42 -7.08
C ILE A 59 -16.17 -1.79 -6.45
N ARG A 60 -16.35 -0.87 -5.50
CA ARG A 60 -15.22 -0.22 -4.81
C ARG A 60 -14.37 -1.21 -4.03
N GLU A 61 -14.99 -2.12 -3.29
CA GLU A 61 -14.31 -3.16 -2.53
C GLU A 61 -13.54 -4.11 -3.46
N ALA A 62 -14.15 -4.53 -4.56
CA ALA A 62 -13.49 -5.38 -5.55
C ALA A 62 -12.30 -4.70 -6.22
N VAL A 63 -12.41 -3.41 -6.57
CA VAL A 63 -11.30 -2.62 -7.15
C VAL A 63 -10.16 -2.48 -6.16
N SER A 64 -10.44 -2.14 -4.91
CA SER A 64 -9.40 -1.98 -3.89
C SER A 64 -8.69 -3.30 -3.57
N SER A 65 -9.42 -4.43 -3.59
CA SER A 65 -8.85 -5.77 -3.43
C SER A 65 -7.97 -6.17 -4.61
N ALA A 66 -8.37 -5.84 -5.84
CA ALA A 66 -7.55 -6.09 -7.02
C ALA A 66 -6.22 -5.31 -6.98
N ILE A 67 -6.27 -4.05 -6.55
CA ILE A 67 -5.08 -3.20 -6.35
C ILE A 67 -4.16 -3.78 -5.26
N GLU A 68 -4.73 -4.29 -4.17
CA GLU A 68 -3.97 -4.96 -3.10
C GLU A 68 -3.21 -6.18 -3.62
N ILE A 69 -3.85 -7.03 -4.42
CA ILE A 69 -3.24 -8.22 -5.04
C ILE A 69 -2.03 -7.82 -5.91
N CYS A 70 -2.09 -6.68 -6.59
CA CYS A 70 -0.95 -6.16 -7.34
C CYS A 70 0.25 -5.85 -6.42
N GLY A 71 -0.02 -5.27 -5.24
CA GLY A 71 1.00 -5.06 -4.23
C GLY A 71 1.62 -6.36 -3.72
N ASP A 72 0.81 -7.38 -3.49
CA ASP A 72 1.28 -8.71 -3.07
C ASP A 72 2.14 -9.38 -4.13
N SER A 73 1.76 -9.29 -5.40
CA SER A 73 2.55 -9.80 -6.53
C SER A 73 3.91 -9.12 -6.62
N ALA A 74 3.95 -7.78 -6.52
CA ALA A 74 5.19 -7.02 -6.50
C ALA A 74 6.08 -7.41 -5.30
N ARG A 75 5.50 -7.61 -4.11
CA ARG A 75 6.22 -8.08 -2.92
C ARG A 75 6.83 -9.46 -3.13
N LEU A 76 6.08 -10.39 -3.71
CA LEU A 76 6.57 -11.76 -4.00
C LEU A 76 7.73 -11.75 -5.00
N SER A 77 7.75 -10.78 -5.91
CA SER A 77 8.85 -10.53 -6.85
C SER A 77 10.03 -9.78 -6.22
N GLY A 78 9.99 -9.47 -4.91
CA GLY A 78 11.03 -8.71 -4.21
C GLY A 78 10.99 -7.20 -4.46
N ASN A 79 10.02 -6.71 -5.23
CA ASN A 79 9.92 -5.28 -5.55
C ASN A 79 9.07 -4.55 -4.49
N TYR A 80 9.66 -4.32 -3.32
CA TYR A 80 8.97 -3.73 -2.18
C TYR A 80 8.53 -2.27 -2.41
N VAL A 81 9.27 -1.50 -3.20
CA VAL A 81 8.92 -0.11 -3.53
C VAL A 81 7.59 -0.08 -4.31
N ILE A 82 7.45 -0.95 -5.31
CA ILE A 82 6.22 -1.05 -6.09
C ILE A 82 5.09 -1.64 -5.25
N ALA A 83 5.36 -2.65 -4.42
CA ALA A 83 4.39 -3.21 -3.49
C ALA A 83 3.77 -2.13 -2.59
N MET A 84 4.60 -1.26 -2.01
CA MET A 84 4.13 -0.15 -1.17
C MET A 84 3.30 0.88 -1.94
N LYS A 85 3.63 1.19 -3.20
CA LYS A 85 2.81 2.07 -4.04
C LYS A 85 1.41 1.49 -4.26
N TRP A 86 1.30 0.19 -4.57
CA TRP A 86 0.02 -0.48 -4.77
C TRP A 86 -0.79 -0.58 -3.47
N TRP A 87 -0.16 -0.99 -2.37
CA TRP A 87 -0.86 -1.04 -1.09
C TRP A 87 -1.31 0.34 -0.63
N ARG A 88 -0.53 1.41 -0.91
CA ARG A 88 -0.96 2.79 -0.63
C ARG A 88 -2.25 3.12 -1.40
N ARG A 89 -2.30 2.84 -2.69
CA ARG A 89 -3.49 3.06 -3.52
C ARG A 89 -4.72 2.28 -3.02
N ALA A 90 -4.54 1.03 -2.60
CA ALA A 90 -5.62 0.23 -2.02
C ALA A 90 -6.04 0.74 -0.64
N ALA A 91 -5.08 1.11 0.22
CA ALA A 91 -5.29 1.65 1.55
C ALA A 91 -6.08 2.97 1.51
N ASP A 92 -5.72 3.88 0.59
CA ASP A 92 -6.42 5.16 0.39
C ASP A 92 -7.88 4.94 -0.07
N ARG A 93 -8.20 3.81 -0.71
CA ARG A 93 -9.57 3.39 -1.06
C ARG A 93 -10.30 2.63 0.04
N GLY A 94 -9.69 2.48 1.21
CA GLY A 94 -10.31 1.85 2.37
C GLY A 94 -10.18 0.34 2.45
N ASN A 95 -9.20 -0.27 1.78
CA ASN A 95 -8.90 -1.69 1.94
C ASN A 95 -8.12 -1.94 3.24
N PRO A 96 -8.72 -2.60 4.27
CA PRO A 96 -8.07 -2.76 5.57
C PRO A 96 -6.86 -3.70 5.52
N SER A 97 -6.84 -4.70 4.64
CA SER A 97 -5.69 -5.59 4.47
C SER A 97 -4.49 -4.83 3.89
N ALA A 98 -4.71 -3.97 2.90
CA ALA A 98 -3.66 -3.12 2.34
C ALA A 98 -3.16 -2.08 3.37
N GLN A 99 -4.05 -1.53 4.20
CA GLN A 99 -3.70 -0.62 5.30
C GLN A 99 -2.76 -1.30 6.30
N MET A 100 -3.05 -2.54 6.69
CA MET A 100 -2.19 -3.34 7.57
C MET A 100 -0.81 -3.59 6.97
N LYS A 101 -0.75 -4.02 5.70
CA LYS A 101 0.52 -4.29 5.00
C LYS A 101 1.36 -3.03 4.90
N LEU A 102 0.75 -1.92 4.55
CA LEU A 102 1.40 -0.63 4.47
C LEU A 102 1.92 -0.19 5.85
N ALA A 103 1.10 -0.32 6.90
CA ALA A 103 1.49 -0.02 8.27
C ALA A 103 2.69 -0.85 8.72
N TYR A 104 2.67 -2.15 8.45
CA TYR A 104 3.77 -3.05 8.78
C TYR A 104 5.09 -2.62 8.12
N PHE A 105 5.06 -2.32 6.82
CA PHE A 105 6.25 -1.91 6.09
C PHE A 105 6.79 -0.55 6.55
N LEU A 106 5.92 0.38 6.89
CA LEU A 106 6.32 1.69 7.45
C LEU A 106 6.91 1.54 8.86
N GLY A 107 6.32 0.71 9.72
CA GLY A 107 6.81 0.47 11.08
C GLY A 107 8.16 -0.24 11.13
N GLU A 108 8.42 -1.13 10.17
CA GLU A 108 9.66 -1.90 10.08
C GLU A 108 10.75 -1.22 9.21
N GLY A 109 10.45 -0.11 8.55
CA GLY A 109 11.36 0.54 7.61
C GLY A 109 11.72 -0.36 6.41
N ARG A 110 10.78 -1.19 5.95
CA ARG A 110 11.00 -2.13 4.84
C ARG A 110 10.84 -1.44 3.48
N GLY A 111 11.39 -2.05 2.46
CA GLY A 111 11.26 -1.54 1.08
C GLY A 111 12.09 -0.29 0.80
N GLY A 112 13.11 -0.02 1.59
CA GLY A 112 13.98 1.15 1.42
C GLY A 112 13.39 2.46 1.93
N THR A 113 12.26 2.40 2.66
CA THR A 113 11.67 3.58 3.32
C THR A 113 12.21 3.71 4.75
N PRO A 114 12.40 4.94 5.26
CA PRO A 114 12.64 5.16 6.68
C PRO A 114 11.46 4.64 7.51
N THR A 115 11.74 4.18 8.73
CA THR A 115 10.71 3.83 9.71
C THR A 115 9.86 5.05 10.03
N ASP A 116 8.54 4.90 9.93
CA ASP A 116 7.56 5.95 10.25
C ASP A 116 6.46 5.35 11.14
N TYR A 117 6.68 5.41 12.44
CA TYR A 117 5.74 4.91 13.43
C TYR A 117 4.42 5.67 13.45
N THR A 118 4.43 6.98 13.17
CA THR A 118 3.21 7.80 13.15
C THR A 118 2.27 7.35 12.03
N GLN A 119 2.81 7.14 10.83
CA GLN A 119 2.02 6.61 9.71
C GLN A 119 1.63 5.14 9.92
N ALA A 120 2.51 4.32 10.49
CA ALA A 120 2.19 2.93 10.80
C ALA A 120 1.01 2.84 11.79
N TYR A 121 1.08 3.57 12.89
CA TYR A 121 0.01 3.65 13.89
C TYR A 121 -1.31 4.12 13.25
N LYS A 122 -1.28 5.22 12.49
CA LYS A 122 -2.44 5.75 11.77
C LYS A 122 -3.13 4.66 10.93
N TRP A 123 -2.36 3.93 10.13
CA TRP A 123 -2.95 2.93 9.21
C TRP A 123 -3.50 1.71 9.95
N TYR A 124 -2.86 1.26 11.04
CA TYR A 124 -3.42 0.22 11.90
C TYR A 124 -4.73 0.66 12.56
N ASP A 125 -4.80 1.91 13.05
CA ASP A 125 -5.99 2.48 13.69
C ASP A 125 -7.17 2.58 12.73
N ILE A 126 -6.92 3.05 11.49
CA ILE A 126 -7.94 3.09 10.43
C ILE A 126 -8.42 1.67 10.07
N ALA A 127 -7.51 0.73 9.86
CA ALA A 127 -7.86 -0.65 9.51
C ALA A 127 -8.72 -1.29 10.59
N ALA A 128 -8.32 -1.16 11.86
CA ALA A 128 -9.09 -1.67 12.99
C ALA A 128 -10.50 -1.05 13.09
N SER A 129 -10.63 0.25 12.83
CA SER A 129 -11.91 0.95 12.80
C SER A 129 -12.84 0.43 11.70
N ILE A 130 -12.32 0.18 10.49
CA ILE A 130 -13.11 -0.35 9.38
C ILE A 130 -13.57 -1.78 9.66
N VAL A 131 -12.66 -2.63 10.16
CA VAL A 131 -13.00 -4.03 10.50
C VAL A 131 -13.98 -4.07 11.65
N GLY A 132 -13.78 -3.29 12.72
CA GLY A 132 -14.71 -3.19 13.84
C GLY A 132 -16.12 -2.81 13.39
N ALA A 133 -16.26 -1.80 12.56
CA ALA A 133 -17.55 -1.38 12.00
C ALA A 133 -18.20 -2.46 11.08
N LYS A 134 -17.42 -3.35 10.48
CA LYS A 134 -17.96 -4.52 9.75
C LYS A 134 -18.44 -5.60 10.72
N ILE A 135 -17.69 -5.89 11.80
CA ILE A 135 -18.05 -6.90 12.81
C ILE A 135 -19.42 -6.59 13.41
N ASP A 136 -19.69 -5.33 13.75
CA ASP A 136 -20.98 -4.90 14.32
C ASP A 136 -22.20 -5.19 13.44
N ARG A 137 -21.97 -5.46 12.16
CA ARG A 137 -23.02 -5.76 11.16
C ARG A 137 -23.13 -7.23 10.81
N LEU A 138 -22.19 -8.07 11.28
CA LEU A 138 -22.15 -9.49 10.95
C LEU A 138 -23.01 -10.31 11.93
N PRO A 139 -23.63 -11.40 11.46
CA PRO A 139 -24.19 -12.40 12.36
C PRO A 139 -23.09 -12.99 13.26
N VAL A 140 -23.44 -13.31 14.51
CA VAL A 140 -22.48 -13.83 15.52
C VAL A 140 -21.65 -15.02 15.00
N ALA A 141 -22.25 -15.89 14.18
CA ALA A 141 -21.55 -17.05 13.60
C ALA A 141 -20.45 -16.67 12.59
N ALA A 142 -20.50 -15.46 12.01
CA ALA A 142 -19.55 -14.98 11.00
C ALA A 142 -18.53 -13.97 11.58
N SER A 143 -18.71 -13.51 12.82
CA SER A 143 -17.87 -12.46 13.42
C SER A 143 -16.50 -12.98 13.87
N HIS A 144 -16.37 -14.27 14.21
CA HIS A 144 -15.18 -14.82 14.89
C HIS A 144 -13.85 -14.58 14.15
N ASN A 145 -13.79 -14.79 12.83
CA ASN A 145 -12.58 -14.53 12.06
C ASN A 145 -12.27 -13.03 11.96
N ALA A 146 -13.31 -12.20 11.81
CA ALA A 146 -13.18 -10.75 11.75
C ALA A 146 -12.73 -10.17 13.10
N GLU A 147 -13.19 -10.72 14.21
CA GLU A 147 -12.75 -10.35 15.57
C GLU A 147 -11.27 -10.64 15.77
N LYS A 148 -10.80 -11.81 15.29
CA LYS A 148 -9.39 -12.17 15.33
C LYS A 148 -8.55 -11.19 14.49
N ASP A 149 -8.97 -10.91 13.26
CA ASP A 149 -8.27 -9.96 12.39
C ASP A 149 -8.21 -8.57 13.03
N ASN A 150 -9.28 -8.13 13.68
CA ASN A 150 -9.32 -6.86 14.40
C ASN A 150 -8.37 -6.85 15.60
N SER A 151 -8.34 -7.94 16.38
CA SER A 151 -7.41 -8.12 17.51
C SER A 151 -5.96 -8.02 17.07
N ASP A 152 -5.61 -8.67 15.96
CA ASP A 152 -4.26 -8.64 15.41
C ASP A 152 -3.85 -7.20 15.00
N GLN A 153 -4.76 -6.44 14.38
CA GLN A 153 -4.53 -5.04 14.01
C GLN A 153 -4.27 -4.15 15.21
N LEU A 154 -5.09 -4.29 16.26
CA LEU A 154 -4.93 -3.56 17.52
C LEU A 154 -3.63 -3.94 18.22
N TRP A 155 -3.26 -5.22 18.22
CA TRP A 155 -1.99 -5.68 18.78
C TRP A 155 -0.79 -5.06 18.06
N TYR A 156 -0.75 -5.07 16.73
CA TYR A 156 0.33 -4.44 15.96
C TYR A 156 0.40 -2.93 16.18
N ARG A 157 -0.74 -2.24 16.23
CA ARG A 157 -0.82 -0.82 16.59
C ARG A 157 -0.17 -0.55 17.94
N ASP A 158 -0.47 -1.37 18.94
CA ASP A 158 0.05 -1.21 20.31
C ASP A 158 1.55 -1.54 20.38
N GLN A 159 2.07 -2.45 19.53
CA GLN A 159 3.53 -2.64 19.42
C GLN A 159 4.21 -1.38 18.86
N VAL A 160 3.67 -0.78 17.81
CA VAL A 160 4.19 0.47 17.23
C VAL A 160 4.16 1.61 18.25
N ALA A 161 3.09 1.73 19.03
CA ALA A 161 2.95 2.76 20.07
C ALA A 161 4.09 2.75 21.11
N LYS A 162 4.71 1.61 21.37
CA LYS A 162 5.85 1.50 22.31
C LYS A 162 7.10 2.28 21.86
N HIS A 163 7.17 2.60 20.58
CA HIS A 163 8.28 3.36 19.97
C HIS A 163 7.93 4.84 19.74
N MET A 164 6.76 5.31 20.27
CA MET A 164 6.23 6.64 19.99
C MET A 164 6.12 7.46 21.29
N THR A 165 6.23 8.78 21.15
CA THR A 165 5.86 9.70 22.23
C THR A 165 4.35 9.88 22.30
N PRO A 166 3.79 10.35 23.44
CA PRO A 166 2.37 10.68 23.55
C PRO A 166 1.88 11.66 22.48
N GLU A 167 2.71 12.62 22.08
CA GLU A 167 2.40 13.62 21.05
C GLU A 167 2.31 12.96 19.67
N GLN A 168 3.21 12.03 19.35
CA GLN A 168 3.18 11.26 18.10
C GLN A 168 1.95 10.37 18.03
N ILE A 169 1.56 9.75 19.13
CA ILE A 169 0.32 8.94 19.20
C ILE A 169 -0.90 9.84 18.97
N ALA A 170 -0.97 11.00 19.65
CA ALA A 170 -2.08 11.92 19.48
C ALA A 170 -2.19 12.43 18.03
N GLU A 171 -1.07 12.71 17.39
CA GLU A 171 -1.02 13.11 15.97
C GLU A 171 -1.48 11.99 15.04
N ALA A 172 -1.00 10.76 15.25
CA ALA A 172 -1.43 9.60 14.46
C ALA A 172 -2.95 9.35 14.57
N GLN A 173 -3.49 9.45 15.79
CA GLN A 173 -4.94 9.34 16.02
C GLN A 173 -5.73 10.47 15.37
N ARG A 174 -5.21 11.72 15.39
CA ARG A 174 -5.81 12.85 14.68
C ARG A 174 -5.89 12.56 13.18
N LEU A 175 -4.76 12.15 12.58
CA LEU A 175 -4.69 11.79 11.17
C LEU A 175 -5.61 10.62 10.80
N ALA A 176 -5.80 9.65 11.69
CA ALA A 176 -6.72 8.55 11.48
C ALA A 176 -8.19 9.01 11.47
N ARG A 177 -8.58 9.88 12.40
CA ARG A 177 -9.95 10.43 12.45
C ARG A 177 -10.30 11.33 11.25
N GLU A 178 -9.32 12.05 10.73
CA GLU A 178 -9.51 12.96 9.59
C GLU A 178 -9.50 12.23 8.24
N TRP A 179 -8.98 11.01 8.23
CA TRP A 179 -8.88 10.23 7.01
C TRP A 179 -10.26 9.84 6.46
N LYS A 180 -10.38 9.90 5.13
CA LYS A 180 -11.57 9.45 4.40
C LYS A 180 -11.11 8.68 3.16
N PRO A 181 -11.82 7.59 2.80
CA PRO A 181 -11.47 6.83 1.61
C PRO A 181 -11.64 7.68 0.34
N GLU A 182 -10.70 7.54 -0.59
CA GLU A 182 -10.80 8.10 -1.93
C GLU A 182 -11.99 7.49 -2.68
N ARG A 183 -12.67 8.33 -3.46
CA ARG A 183 -13.85 7.92 -4.25
C ARG A 183 -13.43 7.35 -5.60
#